data_e4231810547dc78b0deab0a34e07dad5
#
_entry.id   e4231810547dc78b0deab0a34e07dad5
#
_cell.length_a   1.000
_cell.length_b   1.000
_cell.length_c   1.000
_cell.angle_alpha   90.00
_cell.angle_beta   90.00
_cell.angle_gamma   90.00
#
_symmetry.space_group_name_H-M   'P 1'
#
loop_
_entity.id
_entity.type
_entity.pdbx_description
1 polymer ?
#
loop_
_entity_poly.entity_id
_entity_poly.type
_entity_poly.pdbx_seq_one_letter_code
_entity_poly.pdbx_strand_id
1 'polypeptide(L)'
;MKTKVIKVHPDFPEMDRIAYCAKIIRQGGLVIFPTETVYGIAADYNNKKAMARLREVKQRVEAKPFSIHIAQKGLISNYTSINDPIVFKLIDEFWPGPLTVIVPSLEDNKTIGIRIPRNTIALRLVEESQCTVAAPSANLAGKPPPSTCEEALRDLDGQVDAAIDGGSARFGLASSVVDFTQPQPTVLREGPITQEDVDRITQKKIILFVCTGNSCRSVMAEYLFRKMILDHKGVDVISAGTGVFVRASASTETISVLRREGIDATTHQSQPITNILLKKSDLILVMTRGHRQQVLDRVPEVEKRVYLLREFTNERAGAESSLDIPDPIGKPAESYEECMLMIKDSLNKLVKLI
;
A
#
# COMPACT_ATOMS: atom_id res chain seq x y z
N MET A 1 -38.95 10.18 -7.45
CA MET A 1 -38.44 9.67 -8.75
C MET A 1 -37.97 8.26 -8.52
N LYS A 2 -38.22 7.26 -9.35
CA LYS A 2 -37.74 5.88 -9.09
C LYS A 2 -36.26 5.78 -9.42
N THR A 3 -35.45 5.11 -8.57
CA THR A 3 -34.02 4.87 -8.81
C THR A 3 -33.80 3.99 -10.02
N LYS A 4 -32.90 4.37 -10.94
CA LYS A 4 -32.57 3.56 -12.11
C LYS A 4 -31.63 2.42 -11.72
N VAL A 5 -32.10 1.18 -11.78
CA VAL A 5 -31.27 -0.01 -11.51
C VAL A 5 -30.56 -0.45 -12.79
N ILE A 6 -29.25 -0.67 -12.70
CA ILE A 6 -28.36 -1.04 -13.80
C ILE A 6 -27.64 -2.34 -13.41
N LYS A 7 -28.01 -3.43 -14.08
CA LYS A 7 -27.31 -4.72 -13.87
C LYS A 7 -25.95 -4.67 -14.54
N VAL A 8 -24.92 -5.13 -13.83
CA VAL A 8 -23.53 -5.19 -14.31
C VAL A 8 -22.94 -6.53 -13.92
N HIS A 9 -22.24 -7.17 -14.85
CA HIS A 9 -21.59 -8.45 -14.55
C HIS A 9 -20.47 -8.26 -13.51
N PRO A 10 -20.43 -9.03 -12.41
CA PRO A 10 -19.50 -8.80 -11.29
C PRO A 10 -18.02 -8.92 -11.67
N ASP A 11 -17.66 -9.88 -12.53
CA ASP A 11 -16.28 -10.14 -12.91
C ASP A 11 -15.89 -9.46 -14.24
N PHE A 12 -16.84 -9.25 -15.14
CA PHE A 12 -16.63 -8.64 -16.47
C PHE A 12 -17.62 -7.47 -16.67
N PRO A 13 -17.42 -6.36 -15.92
CA PRO A 13 -18.36 -5.24 -15.95
C PRO A 13 -18.43 -4.58 -17.32
N GLU A 14 -19.65 -4.32 -17.79
CA GLU A 14 -19.90 -3.60 -19.03
C GLU A 14 -19.49 -2.13 -18.86
N MET A 15 -18.43 -1.72 -19.53
CA MET A 15 -17.80 -0.41 -19.32
C MET A 15 -18.69 0.78 -19.71
N ASP A 16 -19.58 0.62 -20.67
CA ASP A 16 -20.58 1.63 -21.02
C ASP A 16 -21.55 1.92 -19.86
N ARG A 17 -21.95 0.87 -19.12
CA ARG A 17 -22.79 0.98 -17.92
C ARG A 17 -22.06 1.65 -16.77
N ILE A 18 -20.77 1.29 -16.56
CA ILE A 18 -19.91 1.94 -15.57
C ILE A 18 -19.71 3.41 -15.91
N ALA A 19 -19.35 3.74 -17.16
CA ALA A 19 -19.17 5.12 -17.62
C ALA A 19 -20.44 5.97 -17.47
N TYR A 20 -21.62 5.37 -17.71
CA TYR A 20 -22.90 6.03 -17.47
C TYR A 20 -23.06 6.40 -15.97
N CYS A 21 -22.78 5.47 -15.05
CA CYS A 21 -22.87 5.72 -13.61
C CYS A 21 -21.82 6.73 -13.14
N ALA A 22 -20.60 6.65 -13.65
CA ALA A 22 -19.53 7.60 -13.37
C ALA A 22 -19.88 9.03 -13.82
N LYS A 23 -20.57 9.17 -14.99
CA LYS A 23 -21.09 10.46 -15.45
C LYS A 23 -22.10 11.04 -14.46
N ILE A 24 -22.99 10.22 -13.89
CA ILE A 24 -23.94 10.67 -12.87
C ILE A 24 -23.19 11.26 -11.66
N ILE A 25 -22.15 10.58 -11.17
CA ILE A 25 -21.33 11.04 -10.03
C ILE A 25 -20.69 12.39 -10.36
N ARG A 26 -20.03 12.52 -11.53
CA ARG A 26 -19.43 13.80 -11.98
C ARG A 26 -20.40 14.95 -12.08
N GLN A 27 -21.67 14.64 -12.36
CA GLN A 27 -22.75 15.64 -12.43
C GLN A 27 -23.38 15.96 -11.07
N GLY A 28 -22.81 15.42 -9.97
CA GLY A 28 -23.29 15.65 -8.61
C GLY A 28 -24.43 14.72 -8.18
N GLY A 29 -24.69 13.66 -8.94
CA GLY A 29 -25.65 12.61 -8.56
C GLY A 29 -25.07 11.60 -7.58
N LEU A 30 -25.96 10.74 -7.06
CA LEU A 30 -25.66 9.67 -6.10
C LEU A 30 -25.86 8.31 -6.78
N VAL A 31 -24.88 7.42 -6.65
CA VAL A 31 -24.94 6.07 -7.24
C VAL A 31 -24.68 5.01 -6.17
N ILE A 32 -25.63 4.08 -6.00
CA ILE A 32 -25.41 2.87 -5.20
C ILE A 32 -24.53 1.91 -6.02
N PHE A 33 -23.54 1.28 -5.37
CA PHE A 33 -22.61 0.36 -6.03
C PHE A 33 -22.13 -0.76 -5.09
N PRO A 34 -21.81 -1.96 -5.62
CA PRO A 34 -21.31 -3.07 -4.84
C PRO A 34 -19.85 -2.86 -4.45
N THR A 35 -19.46 -3.37 -3.27
CA THR A 35 -18.07 -3.66 -2.91
C THR A 35 -17.97 -5.12 -2.42
N GLU A 36 -16.76 -5.60 -2.12
CA GLU A 36 -16.59 -6.92 -1.54
C GLU A 36 -17.09 -7.00 -0.09
N THR A 37 -17.24 -5.85 0.59
CA THR A 37 -17.74 -5.77 1.97
C THR A 37 -19.25 -5.62 2.03
N VAL A 38 -19.75 -4.49 1.62
CA VAL A 38 -21.17 -4.12 1.58
C VAL A 38 -21.40 -3.16 0.43
N TYR A 39 -22.65 -2.90 0.07
CA TYR A 39 -22.99 -1.86 -0.90
C TYR A 39 -22.70 -0.46 -0.34
N GLY A 40 -22.19 0.42 -1.19
CA GLY A 40 -21.87 1.82 -0.89
C GLY A 40 -22.70 2.80 -1.72
N ILE A 41 -22.68 4.08 -1.31
CA ILE A 41 -23.22 5.20 -2.10
C ILE A 41 -22.04 6.05 -2.54
N ALA A 42 -21.84 6.17 -3.86
CA ALA A 42 -20.84 7.04 -4.45
C ALA A 42 -21.37 8.45 -4.65
N ALA A 43 -20.58 9.45 -4.28
CA ALA A 43 -20.80 10.87 -4.55
C ALA A 43 -19.46 11.57 -4.82
N ASP A 44 -19.46 12.65 -5.60
CA ASP A 44 -18.27 13.49 -5.73
C ASP A 44 -18.02 14.25 -4.42
N TYR A 45 -16.91 13.91 -3.74
CA TYR A 45 -16.50 14.49 -2.44
C TYR A 45 -16.31 16.02 -2.51
N ASN A 46 -15.85 16.54 -3.65
CA ASN A 46 -15.58 17.96 -3.84
C ASN A 46 -16.84 18.75 -4.24
N ASN A 47 -17.94 18.07 -4.60
CA ASN A 47 -19.20 18.70 -4.95
C ASN A 47 -20.05 18.94 -3.68
N LYS A 48 -20.10 20.17 -3.21
CA LYS A 48 -20.85 20.55 -1.98
C LYS A 48 -22.32 20.16 -2.03
N LYS A 49 -22.98 20.24 -3.21
CA LYS A 49 -24.38 19.86 -3.37
C LYS A 49 -24.58 18.34 -3.28
N ALA A 50 -23.69 17.56 -3.93
CA ALA A 50 -23.70 16.09 -3.83
C ALA A 50 -23.47 15.65 -2.37
N MET A 51 -22.52 16.25 -1.68
CA MET A 51 -22.21 15.93 -0.29
C MET A 51 -23.34 16.32 0.68
N ALA A 52 -24.03 17.43 0.47
CA ALA A 52 -25.21 17.81 1.25
C ALA A 52 -26.34 16.78 1.05
N ARG A 53 -26.64 16.43 -0.21
CA ARG A 53 -27.63 15.40 -0.54
C ARG A 53 -27.27 14.03 0.02
N LEU A 54 -25.97 13.63 -0.01
CA LEU A 54 -25.51 12.38 0.58
C LEU A 54 -25.76 12.34 2.09
N ARG A 55 -25.52 13.46 2.80
CA ARG A 55 -25.80 13.56 4.26
C ARG A 55 -27.29 13.43 4.55
N GLU A 56 -28.13 14.11 3.77
CA GLU A 56 -29.58 14.04 3.88
C GLU A 56 -30.08 12.60 3.68
N VAL A 57 -29.71 11.94 2.59
CA VAL A 57 -30.06 10.54 2.28
C VAL A 57 -29.59 9.59 3.38
N LYS A 58 -28.42 9.82 3.95
CA LYS A 58 -27.89 9.02 5.07
C LYS A 58 -28.53 9.38 6.43
N GLN A 59 -29.29 10.45 6.56
CA GLN A 59 -29.78 10.99 7.83
C GLN A 59 -28.63 11.14 8.84
N ARG A 60 -27.48 11.63 8.38
CA ARG A 60 -26.24 11.67 9.17
C ARG A 60 -25.92 13.08 9.64
N VAL A 61 -25.67 13.23 10.96
CA VAL A 61 -25.22 14.47 11.58
C VAL A 61 -23.89 14.91 10.96
N GLU A 62 -23.68 16.21 10.74
CA GLU A 62 -22.54 16.80 10.01
C GLU A 62 -21.15 16.43 10.54
N ALA A 63 -21.01 16.09 11.81
CA ALA A 63 -19.73 15.95 12.51
C ALA A 63 -18.82 14.78 12.07
N LYS A 64 -19.34 13.78 11.32
CA LYS A 64 -18.53 12.62 10.92
C LYS A 64 -18.18 12.66 9.43
N PRO A 65 -16.89 12.77 9.05
CA PRO A 65 -16.50 12.74 7.64
C PRO A 65 -16.88 11.40 6.97
N PHE A 66 -17.07 11.42 5.67
CA PHE A 66 -17.20 10.20 4.88
C PHE A 66 -15.83 9.72 4.44
N SER A 67 -15.64 8.41 4.36
CA SER A 67 -14.46 7.83 3.73
C SER A 67 -14.53 8.01 2.21
N ILE A 68 -13.35 8.14 1.61
CA ILE A 68 -13.19 8.16 0.16
C ILE A 68 -12.67 6.81 -0.33
N HIS A 69 -13.02 6.47 -1.57
CA HIS A 69 -12.41 5.36 -2.29
C HIS A 69 -11.44 5.88 -3.35
N ILE A 70 -10.29 5.25 -3.42
CA ILE A 70 -9.27 5.47 -4.45
C ILE A 70 -9.02 4.17 -5.21
N ALA A 71 -8.47 4.25 -6.42
CA ALA A 71 -8.26 3.08 -7.26
C ALA A 71 -6.81 2.51 -7.18
N GLN A 72 -5.86 3.31 -6.74
CA GLN A 72 -4.44 2.92 -6.69
C GLN A 72 -3.79 3.37 -5.38
N LYS A 73 -2.91 2.51 -4.80
CA LYS A 73 -2.22 2.77 -3.52
C LYS A 73 -1.44 4.09 -3.53
N GLY A 74 -0.79 4.42 -4.66
CA GLY A 74 0.01 5.64 -4.79
C GLY A 74 -0.78 6.94 -4.64
N LEU A 75 -2.10 6.91 -4.89
CA LEU A 75 -2.96 8.09 -4.77
C LEU A 75 -3.20 8.54 -3.33
N ILE A 76 -2.83 7.74 -2.32
CA ILE A 76 -2.97 8.11 -0.91
C ILE A 76 -2.23 9.42 -0.60
N SER A 77 -1.08 9.66 -1.23
CA SER A 77 -0.27 10.87 -1.03
C SER A 77 -0.97 12.17 -1.47
N ASN A 78 -2.04 12.08 -2.26
CA ASN A 78 -2.84 13.24 -2.64
C ASN A 78 -3.76 13.72 -1.50
N TYR A 79 -3.93 12.93 -0.45
CA TYR A 79 -4.88 13.20 0.63
C TYR A 79 -4.24 13.31 2.00
N THR A 80 -3.01 12.82 2.18
CA THR A 80 -2.30 12.82 3.46
C THR A 80 -0.79 12.95 3.27
N SER A 81 -0.14 13.62 4.20
CA SER A 81 1.34 13.66 4.33
C SER A 81 1.88 12.58 5.27
N ILE A 82 1.05 11.62 5.71
CA ILE A 82 1.48 10.57 6.63
C ILE A 82 2.65 9.78 6.04
N ASN A 83 3.69 9.57 6.83
CA ASN A 83 4.90 8.83 6.44
C ASN A 83 5.25 7.73 7.47
N ASP A 84 4.27 7.25 8.21
CA ASP A 84 4.45 6.16 9.15
C ASP A 84 4.53 4.82 8.38
N PRO A 85 5.63 4.05 8.53
CA PRO A 85 5.77 2.73 7.90
C PRO A 85 4.62 1.77 8.20
N ILE A 86 4.02 1.87 9.37
CA ILE A 86 2.93 0.98 9.80
C ILE A 86 1.71 1.13 8.87
N VAL A 87 1.34 2.37 8.51
CA VAL A 87 0.27 2.63 7.55
C VAL A 87 0.56 1.91 6.23
N PHE A 88 1.79 2.06 5.71
CA PHE A 88 2.17 1.48 4.42
C PHE A 88 2.29 -0.04 4.46
N LYS A 89 2.66 -0.65 5.58
CA LYS A 89 2.61 -2.10 5.78
C LYS A 89 1.17 -2.61 5.69
N LEU A 90 0.24 -1.96 6.40
CA LEU A 90 -1.16 -2.36 6.40
C LEU A 90 -1.86 -2.15 5.05
N ILE A 91 -1.64 -1.02 4.38
CA ILE A 91 -2.21 -0.82 3.05
C ILE A 91 -1.56 -1.72 1.98
N ASP A 92 -0.30 -2.12 2.16
CA ASP A 92 0.34 -3.06 1.23
C ASP A 92 -0.23 -4.46 1.36
N GLU A 93 -0.51 -4.89 2.56
CA GLU A 93 -1.09 -6.20 2.87
C GLU A 93 -2.59 -6.28 2.48
N PHE A 94 -3.37 -5.26 2.87
CA PHE A 94 -4.83 -5.34 2.84
C PHE A 94 -5.50 -4.56 1.69
N TRP A 95 -4.78 -3.76 0.90
CA TRP A 95 -5.34 -3.07 -0.26
C TRP A 95 -4.88 -3.68 -1.58
N PRO A 96 -5.80 -3.85 -2.53
CA PRO A 96 -7.26 -3.68 -2.45
C PRO A 96 -7.92 -4.64 -1.46
N GLY A 97 -8.88 -4.13 -0.66
CA GLY A 97 -9.56 -4.98 0.32
C GLY A 97 -10.36 -4.25 1.41
N PRO A 98 -10.74 -5.01 2.46
CA PRO A 98 -11.71 -4.56 3.44
C PRO A 98 -11.12 -3.67 4.55
N LEU A 99 -10.05 -2.92 4.28
CA LEU A 99 -9.41 -1.98 5.20
C LEU A 99 -9.72 -0.54 4.81
N THR A 100 -10.25 0.24 5.77
CA THR A 100 -10.29 1.71 5.73
C THR A 100 -9.27 2.25 6.72
N VAL A 101 -8.34 3.09 6.28
CA VAL A 101 -7.40 3.80 7.14
C VAL A 101 -7.88 5.22 7.39
N ILE A 102 -7.86 5.67 8.65
CA ILE A 102 -8.09 7.07 9.02
C ILE A 102 -6.73 7.71 9.25
N VAL A 103 -6.46 8.77 8.51
CA VAL A 103 -5.18 9.50 8.52
C VAL A 103 -5.43 11.01 8.62
N PRO A 104 -4.44 11.81 9.06
CA PRO A 104 -4.52 13.26 8.96
C PRO A 104 -4.74 13.71 7.52
N SER A 105 -5.68 14.61 7.28
CA SER A 105 -5.97 15.17 5.94
C SER A 105 -4.97 16.28 5.59
N LEU A 106 -4.65 16.43 4.31
CA LEU A 106 -3.93 17.60 3.79
C LEU A 106 -4.82 18.87 3.84
N GLU A 107 -6.13 18.69 3.85
CA GLU A 107 -7.09 19.78 3.94
C GLU A 107 -7.54 19.93 5.40
N ASP A 108 -7.50 21.17 5.91
CA ASP A 108 -8.21 21.68 7.10
C ASP A 108 -7.96 21.01 8.48
N ASN A 109 -6.76 20.49 8.77
CA ASN A 109 -6.40 19.87 10.07
C ASN A 109 -7.40 18.83 10.60
N LYS A 110 -8.15 18.20 9.71
CA LYS A 110 -9.10 17.14 10.00
C LYS A 110 -8.52 15.77 9.67
N THR A 111 -9.32 14.75 9.77
CA THR A 111 -8.99 13.38 9.39
C THR A 111 -9.78 12.95 8.19
N ILE A 112 -9.23 12.05 7.39
CA ILE A 112 -9.89 11.45 6.24
C ILE A 112 -9.76 9.93 6.30
N GLY A 113 -10.88 9.23 6.04
CA GLY A 113 -10.87 7.77 5.85
C GLY A 113 -10.64 7.43 4.39
N ILE A 114 -9.68 6.55 4.09
CA ILE A 114 -9.32 6.17 2.71
C ILE A 114 -9.38 4.66 2.58
N ARG A 115 -9.87 4.17 1.42
CA ARG A 115 -9.92 2.74 1.11
C ARG A 115 -9.73 2.47 -0.38
N ILE A 116 -9.18 1.29 -0.71
CA ILE A 116 -9.24 0.69 -2.05
C ILE A 116 -10.08 -0.58 -1.94
N PRO A 117 -11.29 -0.64 -2.53
CA PRO A 117 -12.12 -1.83 -2.47
C PRO A 117 -11.56 -2.95 -3.36
N ARG A 118 -11.76 -4.21 -2.96
CA ARG A 118 -11.44 -5.40 -3.79
C ARG A 118 -12.69 -5.87 -4.56
N ASN A 119 -13.19 -5.01 -5.41
CA ASN A 119 -14.35 -5.30 -6.26
C ASN A 119 -14.15 -4.63 -7.61
N THR A 120 -14.27 -5.38 -8.71
CA THR A 120 -13.98 -4.88 -10.06
C THR A 120 -14.89 -3.73 -10.45
N ILE A 121 -16.21 -3.83 -10.16
CA ILE A 121 -17.17 -2.77 -10.45
C ILE A 121 -16.82 -1.49 -9.68
N ALA A 122 -16.53 -1.61 -8.38
CA ALA A 122 -16.15 -0.48 -7.53
C ALA A 122 -14.89 0.22 -8.03
N LEU A 123 -13.84 -0.54 -8.35
CA LEU A 123 -12.58 0.02 -8.86
C LEU A 123 -12.79 0.76 -10.18
N ARG A 124 -13.50 0.15 -11.15
CA ARG A 124 -13.79 0.79 -12.43
C ARG A 124 -14.66 2.03 -12.28
N LEU A 125 -15.65 2.00 -11.38
CA LEU A 125 -16.49 3.16 -11.11
C LEU A 125 -15.67 4.33 -10.54
N VAL A 126 -14.76 4.06 -9.59
CA VAL A 126 -13.88 5.08 -9.01
C VAL A 126 -12.93 5.65 -10.07
N GLU A 127 -12.30 4.80 -10.90
CA GLU A 127 -11.42 5.22 -12.00
C GLU A 127 -12.17 6.10 -13.02
N GLU A 128 -13.30 5.64 -13.51
CA GLU A 128 -14.11 6.35 -14.53
C GLU A 128 -14.77 7.62 -13.99
N SER A 129 -14.95 7.73 -12.67
CA SER A 129 -15.53 8.94 -12.07
C SER A 129 -14.63 10.16 -12.19
N GLN A 130 -13.31 9.98 -12.31
CA GLN A 130 -12.32 11.07 -12.47
C GLN A 130 -12.48 12.21 -11.44
N CYS A 131 -13.00 11.88 -10.26
CA CYS A 131 -13.18 12.78 -9.12
C CYS A 131 -12.91 12.01 -7.82
N THR A 132 -12.80 12.72 -6.71
CA THR A 132 -12.69 12.10 -5.39
C THR A 132 -14.04 11.50 -4.97
N VAL A 133 -14.13 10.18 -4.87
CA VAL A 133 -15.39 9.49 -4.59
C VAL A 133 -15.59 9.28 -3.09
N ALA A 134 -16.54 10.00 -2.49
CA ALA A 134 -17.07 9.65 -1.16
C ALA A 134 -17.88 8.36 -1.25
N ALA A 135 -17.67 7.42 -0.34
CA ALA A 135 -18.25 6.07 -0.43
C ALA A 135 -18.68 5.49 0.93
N PRO A 136 -19.65 6.07 1.65
CA PRO A 136 -20.24 5.40 2.81
C PRO A 136 -21.09 4.19 2.40
N SER A 137 -21.38 3.30 3.36
CA SER A 137 -22.32 2.18 3.15
C SER A 137 -23.73 2.66 2.74
N ALA A 138 -24.44 1.86 1.92
CA ALA A 138 -25.73 2.21 1.33
C ALA A 138 -26.95 1.91 2.24
N ASN A 139 -26.88 2.33 3.52
CA ASN A 139 -27.94 2.21 4.53
C ASN A 139 -28.23 3.56 5.19
N LEU A 140 -29.36 3.71 5.81
CA LEU A 140 -29.64 4.82 6.72
C LEU A 140 -28.76 4.71 7.98
N ALA A 141 -28.45 5.85 8.63
CA ALA A 141 -27.65 5.83 9.86
C ALA A 141 -28.30 4.95 10.94
N GLY A 142 -27.49 4.07 11.53
CA GLY A 142 -27.97 3.13 12.55
C GLY A 142 -28.58 1.82 12.04
N LYS A 143 -28.91 1.70 10.75
CA LYS A 143 -29.36 0.44 10.16
C LYS A 143 -28.19 -0.47 9.72
N PRO A 144 -28.38 -1.78 9.62
CA PRO A 144 -27.39 -2.69 9.07
C PRO A 144 -27.00 -2.32 7.64
N PRO A 145 -25.71 -2.44 7.27
CA PRO A 145 -25.26 -2.17 5.91
C PRO A 145 -25.74 -3.27 4.96
N PRO A 146 -26.19 -2.93 3.73
CA PRO A 146 -26.78 -3.89 2.79
C PRO A 146 -25.72 -4.71 2.07
N SER A 147 -26.00 -5.99 1.85
CA SER A 147 -25.18 -6.94 1.10
C SER A 147 -25.60 -7.09 -0.35
N THR A 148 -26.77 -6.61 -0.72
CA THR A 148 -27.34 -6.68 -2.08
C THR A 148 -27.88 -5.32 -2.52
N CYS A 149 -28.05 -5.15 -3.84
CA CYS A 149 -28.69 -3.97 -4.41
C CYS A 149 -30.13 -3.81 -3.92
N GLU A 150 -30.88 -4.93 -3.84
CA GLU A 150 -32.25 -4.94 -3.36
C GLU A 150 -32.34 -4.45 -1.91
N GLU A 151 -31.45 -4.94 -1.02
CA GLU A 151 -31.40 -4.49 0.38
C GLU A 151 -31.13 -2.98 0.47
N ALA A 152 -30.20 -2.46 -0.33
CA ALA A 152 -29.89 -1.04 -0.36
C ALA A 152 -31.11 -0.20 -0.83
N LEU A 153 -31.87 -0.68 -1.80
CA LEU A 153 -33.02 0.00 -2.35
C LEU A 153 -34.25 -0.04 -1.44
N ARG A 154 -34.34 -0.96 -0.47
CA ARG A 154 -35.44 -0.96 0.53
C ARG A 154 -35.58 0.38 1.25
N ASP A 155 -34.42 1.00 1.54
CA ASP A 155 -34.40 2.28 2.27
C ASP A 155 -34.14 3.48 1.36
N LEU A 156 -33.53 3.29 0.20
CA LEU A 156 -32.94 4.37 -0.60
C LEU A 156 -33.58 4.53 -1.99
N ASP A 157 -34.60 3.73 -2.36
CA ASP A 157 -35.27 3.91 -3.64
C ASP A 157 -35.92 5.30 -3.74
N GLY A 158 -35.73 5.94 -4.87
CA GLY A 158 -36.17 7.30 -5.13
C GLY A 158 -35.33 8.41 -4.53
N GLN A 159 -34.34 8.08 -3.65
CA GLN A 159 -33.44 9.05 -3.00
C GLN A 159 -32.08 9.17 -3.72
N VAL A 160 -31.70 8.19 -4.54
CA VAL A 160 -30.48 8.15 -5.35
C VAL A 160 -30.81 8.09 -6.85
N ASP A 161 -29.85 8.50 -7.70
CA ASP A 161 -30.10 8.63 -9.14
C ASP A 161 -29.98 7.28 -9.88
N ALA A 162 -29.04 6.42 -9.43
CA ALA A 162 -28.87 5.10 -9.97
C ALA A 162 -28.38 4.10 -8.93
N ALA A 163 -28.57 2.81 -9.19
CA ALA A 163 -28.03 1.71 -8.43
C ALA A 163 -27.43 0.66 -9.38
N ILE A 164 -26.17 0.30 -9.16
CA ILE A 164 -25.51 -0.79 -9.87
C ILE A 164 -25.83 -2.09 -9.14
N ASP A 165 -26.52 -3.00 -9.81
CA ASP A 165 -26.70 -4.36 -9.32
C ASP A 165 -25.59 -5.25 -9.91
N GLY A 166 -24.61 -5.56 -9.07
CA GLY A 166 -23.47 -6.42 -9.38
C GLY A 166 -23.47 -7.72 -8.56
N GLY A 167 -24.62 -8.12 -8.04
CA GLY A 167 -24.76 -9.32 -7.20
C GLY A 167 -24.46 -9.05 -5.72
N SER A 168 -24.33 -10.13 -4.95
CA SER A 168 -24.14 -10.05 -3.51
C SER A 168 -22.70 -9.67 -3.11
N ALA A 169 -22.55 -8.85 -2.09
CA ALA A 169 -21.26 -8.58 -1.46
C ALA A 169 -20.68 -9.85 -0.81
N ARG A 170 -19.38 -10.05 -0.97
CA ARG A 170 -18.70 -11.28 -0.53
C ARG A 170 -18.71 -11.47 0.99
N PHE A 171 -18.43 -10.40 1.74
CA PHE A 171 -18.29 -10.50 3.21
C PHE A 171 -19.59 -10.22 3.96
N GLY A 172 -20.46 -9.37 3.45
CA GLY A 172 -21.66 -8.94 4.17
C GLY A 172 -21.37 -8.15 5.47
N LEU A 173 -20.11 -7.82 5.70
CA LEU A 173 -19.62 -7.04 6.84
C LEU A 173 -18.97 -5.75 6.33
N ALA A 174 -19.20 -4.64 7.05
CA ALA A 174 -18.51 -3.39 6.74
C ALA A 174 -16.99 -3.53 6.89
N SER A 175 -16.22 -2.70 6.16
CA SER A 175 -14.74 -2.70 6.25
C SER A 175 -14.27 -2.49 7.69
N SER A 176 -13.14 -3.08 8.05
CA SER A 176 -12.41 -2.69 9.25
C SER A 176 -11.91 -1.26 9.12
N VAL A 177 -11.92 -0.51 10.22
CA VAL A 177 -11.48 0.89 10.26
C VAL A 177 -10.35 1.01 11.28
N VAL A 178 -9.16 1.41 10.82
CA VAL A 178 -7.98 1.61 11.65
C VAL A 178 -7.60 3.08 11.65
N ASP A 179 -7.44 3.65 12.84
CA ASP A 179 -7.08 5.06 13.07
C ASP A 179 -5.57 5.19 13.30
N PHE A 180 -4.94 6.06 12.51
CA PHE A 180 -3.52 6.40 12.56
C PHE A 180 -3.29 7.87 12.99
N THR A 181 -4.28 8.51 13.57
CA THR A 181 -4.13 9.88 14.10
C THR A 181 -3.52 9.90 15.51
N GLN A 182 -3.42 8.73 16.13
CA GLN A 182 -2.79 8.51 17.42
C GLN A 182 -1.44 7.78 17.25
N PRO A 183 -0.52 7.86 18.23
CA PRO A 183 0.78 7.20 18.14
C PRO A 183 0.73 5.69 17.92
N GLN A 184 -0.33 5.03 18.37
CA GLN A 184 -0.56 3.62 18.13
C GLN A 184 -1.81 3.41 17.27
N PRO A 185 -1.74 2.58 16.22
CA PRO A 185 -2.90 2.27 15.39
C PRO A 185 -4.00 1.62 16.23
N THR A 186 -5.22 2.14 16.09
CA THR A 186 -6.38 1.67 16.87
C THR A 186 -7.49 1.22 15.93
N VAL A 187 -8.00 0.01 16.12
CA VAL A 187 -9.14 -0.51 15.37
C VAL A 187 -10.44 0.11 15.94
N LEU A 188 -10.99 1.10 15.23
CA LEU A 188 -12.24 1.76 15.62
C LEU A 188 -13.48 0.95 15.27
N ARG A 189 -13.37 0.08 14.28
CA ARG A 189 -14.41 -0.85 13.88
C ARG A 189 -13.77 -2.13 13.35
N GLU A 190 -14.09 -3.23 13.97
CA GLU A 190 -13.74 -4.55 13.46
C GLU A 190 -14.69 -4.95 12.33
N GLY A 191 -14.12 -5.42 11.23
CA GLY A 191 -14.79 -6.02 10.10
C GLY A 191 -14.05 -7.31 9.74
N PRO A 192 -13.78 -7.59 8.46
CA PRO A 192 -13.03 -8.79 8.07
C PRO A 192 -11.55 -8.82 8.53
N ILE A 193 -10.98 -7.68 8.95
CA ILE A 193 -9.62 -7.57 9.50
C ILE A 193 -9.76 -7.30 10.99
N THR A 194 -9.12 -8.15 11.82
CA THR A 194 -9.16 -8.11 13.28
C THR A 194 -8.02 -7.25 13.86
N GLN A 195 -8.09 -6.93 15.16
CA GLN A 195 -6.98 -6.30 15.86
C GLN A 195 -5.72 -7.18 15.82
N GLU A 196 -5.87 -8.51 15.94
CA GLU A 196 -4.75 -9.45 15.85
C GLU A 196 -4.05 -9.40 14.49
N ASP A 197 -4.80 -9.27 13.39
CA ASP A 197 -4.21 -9.08 12.06
C ASP A 197 -3.39 -7.79 11.96
N VAL A 198 -3.90 -6.71 12.54
CA VAL A 198 -3.19 -5.41 12.60
C VAL A 198 -1.90 -5.56 13.40
N ASP A 199 -1.98 -6.15 14.61
CA ASP A 199 -0.82 -6.33 15.49
C ASP A 199 0.26 -7.19 14.84
N ARG A 200 -0.11 -8.29 14.20
CA ARG A 200 0.80 -9.17 13.45
C ARG A 200 1.61 -8.43 12.39
N ILE A 201 0.99 -7.48 11.69
CA ILE A 201 1.67 -6.71 10.62
C ILE A 201 2.49 -5.56 11.21
N THR A 202 2.00 -4.91 12.26
CA THR A 202 2.66 -3.74 12.85
C THR A 202 3.91 -4.09 13.66
N GLN A 203 3.96 -5.29 14.25
CA GLN A 203 5.11 -5.78 15.02
C GLN A 203 6.33 -6.12 14.15
N LYS A 204 6.13 -6.37 12.84
CA LYS A 204 7.24 -6.71 11.93
C LYS A 204 8.04 -5.48 11.52
N LYS A 205 9.36 -5.56 11.65
CA LYS A 205 10.30 -4.59 11.06
C LYS A 205 10.70 -5.02 9.66
N ILE A 206 10.76 -4.08 8.73
CA ILE A 206 11.17 -4.33 7.33
C ILE A 206 12.49 -3.64 7.06
N ILE A 207 13.51 -4.43 6.70
CA ILE A 207 14.83 -3.96 6.28
C ILE A 207 14.95 -4.18 4.78
N LEU A 208 15.17 -3.10 4.03
CA LEU A 208 15.26 -3.09 2.58
C LEU A 208 16.69 -2.81 2.13
N PHE A 209 17.29 -3.73 1.35
CA PHE A 209 18.56 -3.52 0.67
C PHE A 209 18.34 -3.06 -0.77
N VAL A 210 19.02 -1.98 -1.21
CA VAL A 210 18.83 -1.38 -2.52
C VAL A 210 20.13 -1.29 -3.30
N CYS A 211 20.12 -1.79 -4.55
CA CYS A 211 21.16 -1.57 -5.55
C CYS A 211 20.53 -1.21 -6.92
N THR A 212 21.25 -1.28 -8.02
CA THR A 212 20.70 -0.97 -9.36
C THR A 212 19.80 -2.09 -9.88
N GLY A 213 20.36 -3.27 -10.15
CA GLY A 213 19.69 -4.36 -10.86
C GLY A 213 18.99 -5.38 -9.98
N ASN A 214 19.17 -5.34 -8.67
CA ASN A 214 18.67 -6.36 -7.73
C ASN A 214 19.04 -7.79 -8.16
N SER A 215 20.28 -7.97 -8.64
CA SER A 215 20.83 -9.26 -9.09
C SER A 215 22.14 -9.64 -8.41
N CYS A 216 22.85 -8.68 -7.80
CA CYS A 216 24.15 -8.91 -7.16
C CYS A 216 24.17 -8.37 -5.71
N ARG A 217 24.60 -7.12 -5.51
CA ARG A 217 24.90 -6.53 -4.19
C ARG A 217 23.76 -6.62 -3.18
N SER A 218 22.57 -6.14 -3.53
CA SER A 218 21.42 -6.17 -2.63
C SER A 218 20.92 -7.59 -2.36
N VAL A 219 21.10 -8.52 -3.32
CA VAL A 219 20.76 -9.93 -3.15
C VAL A 219 21.73 -10.58 -2.15
N MET A 220 23.05 -10.37 -2.32
CA MET A 220 24.03 -10.86 -1.33
C MET A 220 23.73 -10.34 0.07
N ALA A 221 23.41 -9.07 0.20
CA ALA A 221 23.07 -8.47 1.49
C ALA A 221 21.79 -9.08 2.10
N GLU A 222 20.73 -9.21 1.32
CA GLU A 222 19.47 -9.80 1.76
C GLU A 222 19.66 -11.23 2.28
N TYR A 223 20.25 -12.11 1.46
CA TYR A 223 20.37 -13.52 1.79
C TYR A 223 21.36 -13.79 2.91
N LEU A 224 22.48 -13.06 2.97
CA LEU A 224 23.41 -13.12 4.11
C LEU A 224 22.74 -12.66 5.40
N PHE A 225 22.03 -11.53 5.35
CA PHE A 225 21.41 -10.98 6.52
C PHE A 225 20.28 -11.86 7.05
N ARG A 226 19.45 -12.40 6.17
CA ARG A 226 18.44 -13.42 6.55
C ARG A 226 19.06 -14.60 7.29
N LYS A 227 20.20 -15.11 6.82
CA LYS A 227 20.93 -16.19 7.50
C LYS A 227 21.43 -15.77 8.87
N MET A 228 21.94 -14.52 9.01
CA MET A 228 22.48 -14.01 10.27
C MET A 228 21.41 -13.79 11.35
N ILE A 229 20.16 -13.51 10.93
CA ILE A 229 19.05 -13.19 11.84
C ILE A 229 17.98 -14.29 11.92
N LEU A 230 18.31 -15.54 11.60
CA LEU A 230 17.36 -16.67 11.62
C LEU A 230 16.56 -16.77 12.92
N ASP A 231 17.15 -16.43 14.05
CA ASP A 231 16.52 -16.49 15.38
C ASP A 231 15.76 -15.20 15.75
N HIS A 232 15.86 -14.14 14.95
CA HIS A 232 15.17 -12.87 15.18
C HIS A 232 13.77 -12.88 14.55
N LYS A 233 12.79 -13.35 15.31
CA LYS A 233 11.38 -13.28 14.89
C LYS A 233 10.92 -11.82 14.85
N GLY A 234 10.26 -11.42 13.78
CA GLY A 234 9.69 -10.06 13.63
C GLY A 234 10.51 -9.11 12.75
N VAL A 235 11.55 -9.60 12.06
CA VAL A 235 12.29 -8.83 11.05
C VAL A 235 12.11 -9.49 9.68
N ASP A 236 11.50 -8.77 8.76
CA ASP A 236 11.43 -9.16 7.34
C ASP A 236 12.56 -8.45 6.57
N VAL A 237 13.30 -9.20 5.77
CA VAL A 237 14.40 -8.69 4.95
C VAL A 237 14.02 -8.78 3.48
N ILE A 238 14.19 -7.68 2.75
CA ILE A 238 13.80 -7.57 1.33
C ILE A 238 14.93 -6.89 0.57
N SER A 239 15.11 -7.20 -0.71
CA SER A 239 15.96 -6.41 -1.60
C SER A 239 15.19 -5.92 -2.83
N ALA A 240 15.64 -4.80 -3.40
CA ALA A 240 15.07 -4.23 -4.62
C ALA A 240 16.12 -3.46 -5.42
N GLY A 241 15.78 -3.09 -6.66
CA GLY A 241 16.67 -2.33 -7.53
C GLY A 241 16.05 -1.03 -8.03
N THR A 242 16.89 -0.02 -8.22
CA THR A 242 16.49 1.29 -8.76
C THR A 242 16.26 1.27 -10.28
N GLY A 243 16.87 0.30 -10.99
CA GLY A 243 16.83 0.15 -12.46
C GLY A 243 16.29 -1.19 -12.93
N VAL A 244 15.39 -1.84 -12.21
CA VAL A 244 14.75 -3.11 -12.60
C VAL A 244 13.55 -2.82 -13.50
N PHE A 245 13.65 -3.20 -14.78
CA PHE A 245 12.55 -3.08 -15.75
C PHE A 245 11.87 -4.42 -16.03
N VAL A 246 12.63 -5.51 -15.90
CA VAL A 246 12.16 -6.89 -16.11
C VAL A 246 12.64 -7.74 -14.94
N ARG A 247 11.82 -8.66 -14.47
CA ARG A 247 12.21 -9.61 -13.43
C ARG A 247 13.27 -10.55 -13.97
N ALA A 248 14.36 -10.70 -13.23
CA ALA A 248 15.47 -11.58 -13.55
C ALA A 248 15.94 -12.32 -12.29
N SER A 249 16.56 -13.46 -12.46
CA SER A 249 17.23 -14.19 -11.39
C SER A 249 18.46 -13.44 -10.87
N ALA A 250 18.99 -13.82 -9.72
CA ALA A 250 20.33 -13.41 -9.29
C ALA A 250 21.38 -13.82 -10.33
N SER A 251 22.48 -13.06 -10.43
CA SER A 251 23.57 -13.45 -11.34
C SER A 251 24.19 -14.78 -10.92
N THR A 252 24.73 -15.51 -11.89
CA THR A 252 25.37 -16.83 -11.66
C THR A 252 26.48 -16.73 -10.61
N GLU A 253 27.26 -15.65 -10.66
CA GLU A 253 28.35 -15.39 -9.74
C GLU A 253 27.81 -15.09 -8.34
N THR A 254 26.72 -14.32 -8.21
CA THR A 254 26.04 -14.07 -6.93
C THR A 254 25.55 -15.37 -6.30
N ILE A 255 24.90 -16.24 -7.07
CA ILE A 255 24.47 -17.56 -6.60
C ILE A 255 25.67 -18.40 -6.16
N SER A 256 26.77 -18.35 -6.92
CA SER A 256 27.98 -19.11 -6.63
C SER A 256 28.63 -18.70 -5.30
N VAL A 257 28.81 -17.39 -5.07
CA VAL A 257 29.43 -16.91 -3.82
C VAL A 257 28.51 -17.15 -2.61
N LEU A 258 27.20 -17.00 -2.74
CA LEU A 258 26.24 -17.31 -1.67
C LEU A 258 26.19 -18.80 -1.36
N ARG A 259 26.32 -19.67 -2.36
CA ARG A 259 26.37 -21.14 -2.18
C ARG A 259 27.58 -21.57 -1.35
N ARG A 260 28.74 -20.89 -1.47
CA ARG A 260 29.91 -21.15 -0.61
C ARG A 260 29.65 -20.82 0.86
N GLU A 261 28.73 -19.88 1.13
CA GLU A 261 28.24 -19.58 2.47
C GLU A 261 27.09 -20.52 2.89
N GLY A 262 26.76 -21.56 2.11
CA GLY A 262 25.64 -22.47 2.40
C GLY A 262 24.26 -21.85 2.21
N ILE A 263 24.16 -20.87 1.30
CA ILE A 263 22.90 -20.14 1.01
C ILE A 263 22.47 -20.42 -0.42
N ASP A 264 21.20 -20.84 -0.60
CA ASP A 264 20.58 -20.97 -1.91
C ASP A 264 19.80 -19.71 -2.28
N ALA A 265 20.22 -19.04 -3.35
CA ALA A 265 19.57 -17.86 -3.91
C ALA A 265 19.00 -18.10 -5.32
N THR A 266 18.84 -19.35 -5.73
CA THR A 266 18.37 -19.74 -7.08
C THR A 266 16.94 -19.30 -7.36
N THR A 267 16.12 -19.18 -6.32
CA THR A 267 14.71 -18.73 -6.41
C THR A 267 14.53 -17.23 -6.41
N HIS A 268 15.62 -16.45 -6.27
CA HIS A 268 15.53 -14.99 -6.26
C HIS A 268 14.94 -14.45 -7.56
N GLN A 269 14.06 -13.46 -7.42
CA GLN A 269 13.49 -12.70 -8.53
C GLN A 269 13.66 -11.21 -8.24
N SER A 270 14.36 -10.52 -9.15
CA SER A 270 14.58 -9.08 -9.01
C SER A 270 13.25 -8.31 -9.03
N GLN A 271 13.14 -7.27 -8.20
CA GLN A 271 12.00 -6.39 -8.14
C GLN A 271 12.42 -4.92 -8.12
N PRO A 272 11.63 -4.02 -8.75
CA PRO A 272 11.91 -2.59 -8.70
C PRO A 272 11.57 -2.01 -7.33
N ILE A 273 12.24 -0.90 -6.97
CA ILE A 273 11.77 -0.06 -5.88
C ILE A 273 10.42 0.57 -6.28
N THR A 274 9.49 0.61 -5.32
CA THR A 274 8.21 1.32 -5.44
C THR A 274 8.07 2.31 -4.28
N ASN A 275 7.24 3.34 -4.45
CA ASN A 275 7.00 4.30 -3.36
C ASN A 275 6.45 3.60 -2.11
N ILE A 276 5.57 2.61 -2.29
CA ILE A 276 5.01 1.83 -1.19
C ILE A 276 6.10 1.01 -0.49
N LEU A 277 6.97 0.32 -1.27
CA LEU A 277 8.06 -0.47 -0.71
C LEU A 277 9.02 0.40 0.12
N LEU A 278 9.39 1.58 -0.38
CA LEU A 278 10.21 2.54 0.35
C LEU A 278 9.51 3.04 1.62
N LYS A 279 8.24 3.41 1.53
CA LYS A 279 7.48 3.97 2.65
C LYS A 279 7.19 2.95 3.76
N LYS A 280 6.95 1.68 3.43
CA LYS A 280 6.71 0.61 4.43
C LYS A 280 7.99 0.09 5.09
N SER A 281 9.18 0.39 4.55
CA SER A 281 10.46 -0.07 5.11
C SER A 281 10.86 0.75 6.33
N ASP A 282 11.20 0.10 7.43
CA ASP A 282 11.67 0.75 8.66
C ASP A 282 13.14 1.19 8.53
N LEU A 283 13.94 0.43 7.75
CA LEU A 283 15.34 0.73 7.46
C LEU A 283 15.63 0.44 6.00
N ILE A 284 16.25 1.38 5.30
CA ILE A 284 16.64 1.27 3.89
C ILE A 284 18.15 1.38 3.80
N LEU A 285 18.79 0.32 3.33
CA LEU A 285 20.24 0.21 3.22
C LEU A 285 20.66 0.17 1.76
N VAL A 286 21.31 1.22 1.31
CA VAL A 286 21.71 1.39 -0.09
C VAL A 286 23.19 1.06 -0.29
N MET A 287 23.56 0.58 -1.47
CA MET A 287 24.92 0.14 -1.77
C MET A 287 25.86 1.30 -2.11
N THR A 288 25.34 2.44 -2.57
CA THR A 288 26.14 3.62 -2.95
C THR A 288 25.38 4.92 -2.69
N ARG A 289 26.10 6.04 -2.68
CA ARG A 289 25.50 7.40 -2.61
C ARG A 289 24.56 7.67 -3.79
N GLY A 290 24.90 7.16 -4.98
CA GLY A 290 24.01 7.26 -6.14
C GLY A 290 22.66 6.59 -5.91
N HIS A 291 22.63 5.42 -5.28
CA HIS A 291 21.38 4.76 -4.91
C HIS A 291 20.61 5.54 -3.83
N ARG A 292 21.32 6.12 -2.84
CA ARG A 292 20.69 6.99 -1.85
C ARG A 292 19.99 8.16 -2.52
N GLN A 293 20.65 8.83 -3.43
CA GLN A 293 20.07 9.97 -4.16
C GLN A 293 18.83 9.53 -4.94
N GLN A 294 18.90 8.41 -5.70
CA GLN A 294 17.75 7.90 -6.46
C GLN A 294 16.55 7.53 -5.57
N VAL A 295 16.80 7.01 -4.36
CA VAL A 295 15.74 6.74 -3.37
C VAL A 295 15.12 8.04 -2.88
N LEU A 296 15.94 9.04 -2.54
CA LEU A 296 15.47 10.33 -2.01
C LEU A 296 14.79 11.19 -3.08
N ASP A 297 15.26 11.16 -4.33
CA ASP A 297 14.58 11.83 -5.46
C ASP A 297 13.17 11.26 -5.67
N ARG A 298 12.99 9.97 -5.38
CA ARG A 298 11.70 9.30 -5.55
C ARG A 298 10.76 9.49 -4.35
N VAL A 299 11.29 9.41 -3.13
CA VAL A 299 10.54 9.51 -1.86
C VAL A 299 11.40 10.25 -0.83
N PRO A 300 11.45 11.60 -0.85
CA PRO A 300 12.27 12.39 0.07
C PRO A 300 11.95 12.13 1.55
N GLU A 301 10.69 11.79 1.86
CA GLU A 301 10.19 11.62 3.22
C GLU A 301 10.84 10.45 3.97
N VAL A 302 11.54 9.53 3.27
CA VAL A 302 12.23 8.41 3.92
C VAL A 302 13.67 8.72 4.33
N GLU A 303 14.15 9.94 4.16
CA GLU A 303 15.56 10.33 4.38
C GLU A 303 16.12 9.85 5.72
N LYS A 304 15.37 9.99 6.81
CA LYS A 304 15.79 9.58 8.16
C LYS A 304 15.94 8.06 8.33
N ARG A 305 15.58 7.28 7.33
CA ARG A 305 15.62 5.80 7.34
C ARG A 305 16.54 5.24 6.26
N VAL A 306 17.20 6.10 5.48
CA VAL A 306 18.09 5.70 4.38
C VAL A 306 19.54 5.91 4.78
N TYR A 307 20.29 4.81 4.78
CA TYR A 307 21.73 4.79 5.13
C TYR A 307 22.51 4.03 4.06
N LEU A 308 23.79 4.38 3.90
CA LEU A 308 24.72 3.54 3.18
C LEU A 308 25.03 2.28 4.00
N LEU A 309 25.03 1.10 3.40
CA LEU A 309 25.29 -0.13 4.12
C LEU A 309 26.66 -0.08 4.82
N ARG A 310 27.67 0.55 4.21
CA ARG A 310 29.01 0.70 4.80
C ARG A 310 29.11 1.75 5.91
N GLU A 311 28.07 2.49 6.24
CA GLU A 311 28.04 3.27 7.49
C GLU A 311 28.04 2.34 8.73
N PHE A 312 27.73 1.07 8.56
CA PHE A 312 27.75 0.02 9.59
C PHE A 312 29.04 -0.83 9.55
N THR A 313 30.14 -0.36 8.98
CA THR A 313 31.43 -1.09 9.03
C THR A 313 32.19 -0.82 10.34
N ASN A 314 33.08 -1.75 10.72
CA ASN A 314 34.01 -1.55 11.83
C ASN A 314 35.25 -0.75 11.43
N GLU A 315 35.56 -0.65 10.15
CA GLU A 315 36.64 0.18 9.66
C GLU A 315 36.32 1.65 9.89
N ARG A 316 37.24 2.40 10.48
CA ARG A 316 37.19 3.86 10.47
C ARG A 316 37.37 4.30 9.02
N ALA A 317 36.28 4.64 8.36
CA ALA A 317 36.29 5.14 6.99
C ALA A 317 37.09 6.46 6.98
N GLY A 318 38.36 6.39 6.63
CA GLY A 318 39.26 7.55 6.57
C GLY A 318 38.96 8.48 5.38
N ALA A 319 38.13 8.05 4.44
CA ALA A 319 37.71 8.85 3.26
C ALA A 319 36.26 8.56 2.90
N GLU A 320 35.53 9.61 2.54
CA GLU A 320 34.12 9.50 2.09
C GLU A 320 33.91 8.55 0.90
N SER A 321 34.93 8.33 0.03
CA SER A 321 34.89 7.43 -1.12
C SER A 321 34.78 5.94 -0.75
N SER A 322 35.14 5.56 0.48
CA SER A 322 35.13 4.17 0.96
C SER A 322 33.74 3.64 1.35
N LEU A 323 32.72 4.48 1.40
CA LEU A 323 31.36 4.09 1.80
C LEU A 323 30.53 3.44 0.68
N ASP A 324 30.96 3.57 -0.56
CA ASP A 324 30.29 2.93 -1.70
C ASP A 324 30.79 1.50 -1.89
N ILE A 325 29.86 0.55 -2.08
CA ILE A 325 30.16 -0.83 -2.43
C ILE A 325 30.27 -0.93 -3.96
N PRO A 326 31.48 -1.25 -4.51
CA PRO A 326 31.67 -1.34 -5.95
C PRO A 326 30.74 -2.34 -6.62
N ASP A 327 30.35 -2.04 -7.87
CA ASP A 327 29.53 -2.98 -8.66
C ASP A 327 30.38 -4.12 -9.21
N PRO A 328 30.11 -5.40 -8.88
CA PRO A 328 30.84 -6.53 -9.41
C PRO A 328 30.33 -7.00 -10.77
N ILE A 329 29.20 -6.47 -11.28
CA ILE A 329 28.58 -6.95 -12.52
C ILE A 329 29.55 -6.86 -13.70
N GLY A 330 29.66 -7.97 -14.45
CA GLY A 330 30.57 -8.06 -15.61
C GLY A 330 32.05 -8.15 -15.25
N LYS A 331 32.42 -8.29 -13.97
CA LYS A 331 33.79 -8.45 -13.48
C LYS A 331 34.08 -9.91 -13.14
N PRO A 332 35.36 -10.29 -12.96
CA PRO A 332 35.75 -11.62 -12.51
C PRO A 332 35.15 -12.04 -11.18
N ALA A 333 35.14 -13.35 -10.89
CA ALA A 333 34.55 -13.92 -9.68
C ALA A 333 35.13 -13.34 -8.38
N GLU A 334 36.41 -13.01 -8.39
CA GLU A 334 37.12 -12.38 -7.25
C GLU A 334 36.46 -11.06 -6.83
N SER A 335 35.96 -10.26 -7.78
CA SER A 335 35.26 -9.02 -7.48
C SER A 335 33.92 -9.24 -6.76
N TYR A 336 33.25 -10.38 -6.99
CA TYR A 336 32.05 -10.75 -6.24
C TYR A 336 32.38 -11.21 -4.83
N GLU A 337 33.51 -11.92 -4.64
CA GLU A 337 33.98 -12.32 -3.31
C GLU A 337 34.37 -11.10 -2.47
N GLU A 338 35.13 -10.16 -3.03
CA GLU A 338 35.47 -8.90 -2.35
C GLU A 338 34.22 -8.11 -1.99
N CYS A 339 33.29 -7.98 -2.91
CA CYS A 339 32.01 -7.31 -2.68
C CYS A 339 31.22 -7.99 -1.54
N MET A 340 31.15 -9.33 -1.53
CA MET A 340 30.49 -10.08 -0.47
C MET A 340 31.16 -9.88 0.90
N LEU A 341 32.50 -9.83 0.97
CA LEU A 341 33.24 -9.60 2.20
C LEU A 341 32.94 -8.19 2.79
N MET A 342 32.90 -7.16 1.92
CA MET A 342 32.53 -5.79 2.34
C MET A 342 31.09 -5.74 2.91
N ILE A 343 30.15 -6.44 2.25
CA ILE A 343 28.76 -6.55 2.70
C ILE A 343 28.71 -7.27 4.04
N LYS A 344 29.39 -8.42 4.16
CA LYS A 344 29.38 -9.24 5.38
C LYS A 344 29.94 -8.51 6.60
N ASP A 345 31.01 -7.71 6.43
CA ASP A 345 31.57 -6.88 7.49
C ASP A 345 30.53 -5.88 8.03
N SER A 346 29.87 -5.16 7.15
CA SER A 346 28.82 -4.20 7.52
C SER A 346 27.62 -4.89 8.20
N LEU A 347 27.19 -6.05 7.70
CA LEU A 347 26.07 -6.82 8.25
C LEU A 347 26.39 -7.35 9.66
N ASN A 348 27.64 -7.77 9.94
CA ASN A 348 28.06 -8.23 11.26
C ASN A 348 27.89 -7.16 12.36
N LYS A 349 28.04 -5.89 12.01
CA LYS A 349 27.75 -4.79 12.94
C LYS A 349 26.26 -4.50 13.02
N LEU A 350 25.57 -4.51 11.87
CA LEU A 350 24.14 -4.24 11.82
C LEU A 350 23.34 -5.24 12.68
N VAL A 351 23.68 -6.54 12.64
CA VAL A 351 23.04 -7.59 13.46
C VAL A 351 23.08 -7.26 14.97
N LYS A 352 24.13 -6.58 15.44
CA LYS A 352 24.27 -6.21 16.86
C LYS A 352 23.39 -5.03 17.27
N LEU A 353 22.75 -4.35 16.33
CA LEU A 353 21.94 -3.16 16.54
C LEU A 353 20.43 -3.45 16.44
N ILE A 354 20.08 -4.66 16.04
CA ILE A 354 18.69 -5.13 15.88
C ILE A 354 18.32 -6.04 17.05
#